data_d90018f194312b42eec1d4d59ca55174
#
_entry.id   d90018f194312b42eec1d4d59ca55174
#
_cell.length_a   1.000
_cell.length_b   1.000
_cell.length_c   1.000
_cell.angle_alpha   90.00
_cell.angle_beta   90.00
_cell.angle_gamma   90.00
#
_symmetry.space_group_name_H-M   'P 1'
#
loop_
_entity.id
_entity.type
_entity.pdbx_description
1 polymer ?
#
loop_
_entity_poly.entity_id
_entity_poly.type
_entity_poly.pdbx_seq_one_letter_code
_entity_poly.pdbx_strand_id
1 'polypeptide(L)'
;SSFTKVTVNALFSTVVMLYVMFYFLTMGEVLLHKILYFLPLHDRDERRLLQRFTSVTAATMKGTLVIGALQGLICGLAFAFAGIEGPVFWGCVMAVMSIIPAFGTAIVWVPALIILVLKGEFAGAVILAVLCGGLAGNLDNVLRPRLVGKDTEMHDLFVLFGTLGGISMFGLLGIIIGPIIAALFITIWEIYGKAFEAYLPDVGPLFATNGSLRTPAETEPAPPADGQTGEPEGNGRPDEPPPEAP
;
A
#
# COMPACT_ATOMS: atom_id res chain seq x y z
N SER A 1 11.51 -41.95 7.07
CA SER A 1 11.34 -41.29 8.36
C SER A 1 11.32 -39.73 8.28
N SER A 2 12.13 -39.08 7.44
CA SER A 2 12.07 -37.61 7.27
C SER A 2 10.80 -37.17 6.56
N PHE A 3 10.36 -37.89 5.55
CA PHE A 3 9.11 -37.64 4.82
C PHE A 3 7.89 -37.70 5.74
N THR A 4 7.82 -38.73 6.61
CA THR A 4 6.71 -38.86 7.58
C THR A 4 6.65 -37.69 8.56
N LYS A 5 7.81 -37.22 9.05
CA LYS A 5 7.86 -36.05 9.94
C LYS A 5 7.39 -34.78 9.24
N VAL A 6 7.80 -34.55 8.00
CA VAL A 6 7.35 -33.38 7.21
C VAL A 6 5.85 -33.42 6.98
N THR A 7 5.29 -34.59 6.60
CA THR A 7 3.87 -34.75 6.36
C THR A 7 3.04 -34.55 7.64
N VAL A 8 3.46 -35.13 8.76
CA VAL A 8 2.76 -34.96 10.04
C VAL A 8 2.81 -33.52 10.50
N ASN A 9 3.97 -32.86 10.38
CA ASN A 9 4.11 -31.45 10.76
C ASN A 9 3.28 -30.54 9.87
N ALA A 10 3.23 -30.79 8.56
CA ALA A 10 2.40 -30.05 7.62
C ALA A 10 0.91 -30.22 7.94
N LEU A 11 0.46 -31.44 8.23
CA LEU A 11 -0.92 -31.72 8.61
C LEU A 11 -1.28 -31.01 9.93
N PHE A 12 -0.42 -31.11 10.94
CA PHE A 12 -0.62 -30.44 12.21
C PHE A 12 -0.69 -28.92 12.05
N SER A 13 0.25 -28.33 11.30
CA SER A 13 0.24 -26.88 11.01
C SER A 13 -1.02 -26.45 10.28
N THR A 14 -1.51 -27.26 9.35
CA THR A 14 -2.76 -26.98 8.62
C THR A 14 -3.96 -26.99 9.56
N VAL A 15 -4.06 -27.98 10.46
CA VAL A 15 -5.15 -28.06 11.44
C VAL A 15 -5.11 -26.87 12.40
N VAL A 16 -3.92 -26.53 12.90
CA VAL A 16 -3.76 -25.34 13.77
C VAL A 16 -4.13 -24.06 13.04
N MET A 17 -3.70 -23.92 11.78
CA MET A 17 -4.04 -22.76 10.95
C MET A 17 -5.56 -22.62 10.77
N LEU A 18 -6.26 -23.73 10.43
CA LEU A 18 -7.72 -23.71 10.26
C LEU A 18 -8.43 -23.40 11.56
N TYR A 19 -7.95 -23.94 12.68
CA TYR A 19 -8.49 -23.65 14.02
C TYR A 19 -8.35 -22.18 14.37
N VAL A 20 -7.16 -21.61 14.22
CA VAL A 20 -6.90 -20.20 14.48
C VAL A 20 -7.75 -19.31 13.56
N MET A 21 -7.82 -19.64 12.27
CA MET A 21 -8.66 -18.92 11.30
C MET A 21 -10.14 -18.94 11.72
N PHE A 22 -10.65 -20.09 12.15
CA PHE A 22 -12.03 -20.20 12.65
C PHE A 22 -12.29 -19.26 13.81
N TYR A 23 -11.37 -19.22 14.80
CA TYR A 23 -11.50 -18.32 15.94
C TYR A 23 -11.44 -16.84 15.55
N PHE A 24 -10.56 -16.48 14.62
CA PHE A 24 -10.50 -15.10 14.13
C PHE A 24 -11.78 -14.68 13.40
N LEU A 25 -12.38 -15.59 12.65
CA LEU A 25 -13.63 -15.31 11.93
C LEU A 25 -14.83 -15.20 12.87
N THR A 26 -14.87 -15.99 13.95
CA THR A 26 -16.02 -16.02 14.88
C THR A 26 -15.90 -15.00 16.01
N MET A 27 -14.70 -14.72 16.49
CA MET A 27 -14.44 -13.85 17.65
C MET A 27 -13.65 -12.57 17.28
N GLY A 28 -13.52 -12.26 15.98
CA GLY A 28 -12.71 -11.14 15.51
C GLY A 28 -13.11 -9.80 16.13
N GLU A 29 -14.40 -9.51 16.24
CA GLU A 29 -14.88 -8.26 16.85
C GLU A 29 -14.52 -8.17 18.34
N VAL A 30 -14.68 -9.27 19.09
CA VAL A 30 -14.35 -9.31 20.52
C VAL A 30 -12.84 -9.14 20.73
N LEU A 31 -12.05 -9.80 19.89
CA LEU A 31 -10.59 -9.70 19.96
C LEU A 31 -10.12 -8.28 19.61
N LEU A 32 -10.71 -7.69 18.57
CA LEU A 32 -10.43 -6.33 18.16
C LEU A 32 -10.73 -5.33 19.26
N HIS A 33 -11.93 -5.42 19.89
CA HIS A 33 -12.29 -4.57 21.03
C HIS A 33 -11.33 -4.72 22.21
N LYS A 34 -10.86 -5.93 22.51
CA LYS A 34 -9.87 -6.13 23.56
C LYS A 34 -8.53 -5.51 23.25
N ILE A 35 -8.05 -5.66 21.99
CA ILE A 35 -6.78 -5.05 21.56
C ILE A 35 -6.86 -3.52 21.67
N LEU A 36 -7.95 -2.93 21.21
CA LEU A 36 -8.16 -1.49 21.24
C LEU A 36 -8.29 -0.94 22.66
N TYR A 37 -8.92 -1.68 23.57
CA TYR A 37 -9.02 -1.31 24.98
C TYR A 37 -7.65 -1.14 25.67
N PHE A 38 -6.63 -1.90 25.24
CA PHE A 38 -5.28 -1.80 25.78
C PHE A 38 -4.42 -0.72 25.08
N LEU A 39 -4.89 -0.15 23.96
CA LEU A 39 -4.22 0.98 23.31
C LEU A 39 -4.77 2.29 23.91
N PRO A 40 -3.95 3.08 24.58
CA PRO A 40 -4.36 4.37 25.12
C PRO A 40 -4.44 5.43 24.01
N LEU A 41 -5.30 5.22 23.04
CA LEU A 41 -5.55 6.12 21.91
C LEU A 41 -6.87 6.87 22.13
N HIS A 42 -6.96 8.09 21.56
CA HIS A 42 -8.23 8.79 21.50
C HIS A 42 -9.14 8.12 20.46
N ASP A 43 -10.44 8.10 20.69
CA ASP A 43 -11.46 7.43 19.83
C ASP A 43 -11.33 7.79 18.34
N ARG A 44 -10.86 9.00 18.02
CA ARG A 44 -10.64 9.44 16.63
C ARG A 44 -9.46 8.73 15.97
N ASP A 45 -8.38 8.51 16.71
CA ASP A 45 -7.15 7.90 16.23
C ASP A 45 -7.32 6.39 16.08
N GLU A 46 -8.05 5.78 17.01
CA GLU A 46 -8.48 4.37 16.94
C GLU A 46 -9.25 4.10 15.65
N ARG A 47 -10.29 4.88 15.37
CA ARG A 47 -11.09 4.74 14.15
C ARG A 47 -10.25 4.94 12.88
N ARG A 48 -9.32 5.88 12.90
CA ARG A 48 -8.43 6.14 11.78
C ARG A 48 -7.49 4.96 11.50
N LEU A 49 -6.90 4.37 12.55
CA LEU A 49 -6.06 3.17 12.43
C LEU A 49 -6.84 1.98 11.88
N LEU A 50 -8.05 1.73 12.41
CA LEU A 50 -8.92 0.66 11.94
C LEU A 50 -9.32 0.85 10.48
N GLN A 51 -9.71 2.05 10.11
CA GLN A 51 -10.08 2.37 8.74
C GLN A 51 -8.89 2.17 7.79
N ARG A 52 -7.70 2.59 8.17
CA ARG A 52 -6.48 2.35 7.38
C ARG A 52 -6.17 0.86 7.27
N PHE A 53 -6.19 0.14 8.37
CA PHE A 53 -5.95 -1.30 8.36
C PHE A 53 -6.91 -2.05 7.42
N THR A 54 -8.21 -1.81 7.56
CA THR A 54 -9.22 -2.46 6.72
C THR A 54 -9.13 -2.06 5.26
N SER A 55 -8.89 -0.77 4.97
CA SER A 55 -8.73 -0.27 3.60
C SER A 55 -7.52 -0.89 2.92
N VAL A 56 -6.35 -0.84 3.57
CA VAL A 56 -5.11 -1.41 3.00
C VAL A 56 -5.21 -2.92 2.81
N THR A 57 -5.78 -3.63 3.80
CA THR A 57 -5.97 -5.08 3.69
C THR A 57 -6.90 -5.42 2.52
N ALA A 58 -8.04 -4.75 2.41
CA ALA A 58 -8.99 -4.96 1.33
C ALA A 58 -8.39 -4.62 -0.05
N ALA A 59 -7.67 -3.50 -0.15
CA ALA A 59 -6.99 -3.10 -1.38
C ALA A 59 -5.93 -4.12 -1.81
N THR A 60 -5.11 -4.60 -0.85
CA THR A 60 -4.07 -5.61 -1.12
C THR A 60 -4.69 -6.92 -1.57
N MET A 61 -5.76 -7.39 -0.92
CA MET A 61 -6.44 -8.63 -1.32
C MET A 61 -7.10 -8.50 -2.68
N LYS A 62 -7.85 -7.41 -2.93
CA LYS A 62 -8.46 -7.13 -4.24
C LYS A 62 -7.38 -7.02 -5.33
N GLY A 63 -6.31 -6.30 -5.06
CA GLY A 63 -5.18 -6.16 -5.98
C GLY A 63 -4.58 -7.52 -6.36
N THR A 64 -4.32 -8.38 -5.38
CA THR A 64 -3.79 -9.72 -5.61
C THR A 64 -4.73 -10.58 -6.46
N LEU A 65 -6.05 -10.54 -6.19
CA LEU A 65 -7.03 -11.29 -6.98
C LEU A 65 -7.13 -10.78 -8.43
N VAL A 66 -7.17 -9.46 -8.63
CA VAL A 66 -7.24 -8.85 -9.97
C VAL A 66 -5.99 -9.18 -10.77
N ILE A 67 -4.81 -9.00 -10.18
CA ILE A 67 -3.54 -9.32 -10.83
C ILE A 67 -3.48 -10.81 -11.18
N GLY A 68 -3.86 -11.67 -10.25
CA GLY A 68 -3.88 -13.11 -10.46
C GLY A 68 -4.80 -13.54 -11.60
N ALA A 69 -6.00 -12.98 -11.66
CA ALA A 69 -6.93 -13.25 -12.75
C ALA A 69 -6.38 -12.79 -14.11
N LEU A 70 -5.77 -11.60 -14.17
CA LEU A 70 -5.15 -11.08 -15.39
C LEU A 70 -3.95 -11.92 -15.82
N GLN A 71 -3.07 -12.30 -14.91
CA GLN A 71 -1.92 -13.15 -15.20
C GLN A 71 -2.36 -14.53 -15.68
N GLY A 72 -3.35 -15.14 -15.00
CA GLY A 72 -3.91 -16.42 -15.42
C GLY A 72 -4.55 -16.36 -16.80
N LEU A 73 -5.27 -15.27 -17.11
CA LEU A 73 -5.85 -15.07 -18.43
C LEU A 73 -4.77 -14.93 -19.52
N ILE A 74 -3.79 -14.06 -19.32
CA ILE A 74 -2.71 -13.84 -20.28
C ILE A 74 -1.90 -15.12 -20.51
N CYS A 75 -1.51 -15.79 -19.44
CA CYS A 75 -0.75 -17.03 -19.53
C CYS A 75 -1.59 -18.18 -20.12
N GLY A 76 -2.87 -18.27 -19.79
CA GLY A 76 -3.78 -19.23 -20.41
C GLY A 76 -3.91 -19.03 -21.92
N LEU A 77 -4.05 -17.78 -22.37
CA LEU A 77 -4.03 -17.43 -23.80
C LEU A 77 -2.68 -17.77 -24.45
N ALA A 78 -1.56 -17.50 -23.77
CA ALA A 78 -0.25 -17.88 -24.26
C ALA A 78 -0.11 -19.39 -24.48
N PHE A 79 -0.64 -20.20 -23.55
CA PHE A 79 -0.68 -21.67 -23.68
C PHE A 79 -1.57 -22.13 -24.84
N ALA A 80 -2.72 -21.46 -25.06
CA ALA A 80 -3.58 -21.73 -26.20
C ALA A 80 -2.86 -21.45 -27.55
N PHE A 81 -2.20 -20.30 -27.66
CA PHE A 81 -1.43 -19.96 -28.86
C PHE A 81 -0.19 -20.81 -29.07
N ALA A 82 0.41 -21.33 -28.00
CA ALA A 82 1.53 -22.26 -28.07
C ALA A 82 1.10 -23.71 -28.38
N GLY A 83 -0.21 -23.98 -28.52
CA GLY A 83 -0.73 -25.31 -28.83
C GLY A 83 -0.66 -26.29 -27.66
N ILE A 84 -0.54 -25.83 -26.43
CA ILE A 84 -0.50 -26.66 -25.23
C ILE A 84 -1.93 -27.08 -24.87
N GLU A 85 -2.14 -28.39 -24.62
CA GLU A 85 -3.43 -28.91 -24.23
C GLU A 85 -3.90 -28.41 -22.87
N GLY A 86 -5.20 -28.14 -22.76
CA GLY A 86 -5.83 -27.66 -21.52
C GLY A 86 -5.44 -26.25 -21.10
N PRO A 87 -5.42 -25.25 -21.99
CA PRO A 87 -4.94 -23.89 -21.69
C PRO A 87 -5.74 -23.20 -20.57
N VAL A 88 -7.04 -23.49 -20.47
CA VAL A 88 -7.91 -22.96 -19.40
C VAL A 88 -7.49 -23.51 -18.04
N PHE A 89 -7.23 -24.80 -17.95
CA PHE A 89 -6.76 -25.42 -16.71
C PHE A 89 -5.44 -24.78 -16.24
N TRP A 90 -4.47 -24.70 -17.13
CA TRP A 90 -3.17 -24.09 -16.82
C TRP A 90 -3.28 -22.61 -16.48
N GLY A 91 -4.18 -21.88 -17.16
CA GLY A 91 -4.50 -20.48 -16.84
C GLY A 91 -5.05 -20.33 -15.42
N CYS A 92 -5.99 -21.20 -15.00
CA CYS A 92 -6.51 -21.21 -13.63
C CYS A 92 -5.42 -21.56 -12.61
N VAL A 93 -4.58 -22.56 -12.89
CA VAL A 93 -3.45 -22.91 -12.02
C VAL A 93 -2.51 -21.72 -11.86
N MET A 94 -2.16 -21.03 -12.96
CA MET A 94 -1.29 -19.86 -12.93
C MET A 94 -1.95 -18.67 -12.21
N ALA A 95 -3.27 -18.49 -12.32
CA ALA A 95 -4.00 -17.48 -11.55
C ALA A 95 -3.88 -17.71 -10.05
N VAL A 96 -3.99 -18.95 -9.58
CA VAL A 96 -3.80 -19.31 -8.16
C VAL A 96 -2.33 -19.17 -7.75
N MET A 97 -1.41 -19.67 -8.56
CA MET A 97 0.03 -19.58 -8.27
C MET A 97 0.53 -18.13 -8.24
N SER A 98 -0.10 -17.22 -8.97
CA SER A 98 0.26 -15.79 -9.00
C SER A 98 0.10 -15.08 -7.65
N ILE A 99 -0.54 -15.71 -6.65
CA ILE A 99 -0.53 -15.23 -5.27
C ILE A 99 0.92 -15.07 -4.78
N ILE A 100 1.84 -15.87 -5.32
CA ILE A 100 3.29 -15.76 -5.09
C ILE A 100 3.87 -14.79 -6.15
N PRO A 101 4.18 -13.51 -5.81
CA PRO A 101 4.69 -12.55 -6.78
C PRO A 101 6.01 -12.99 -7.37
N ALA A 102 6.26 -12.57 -8.59
CA ALA A 102 7.47 -12.84 -9.38
C ALA A 102 7.71 -14.31 -9.76
N PHE A 103 7.42 -15.26 -8.86
CA PHE A 103 7.72 -16.68 -9.06
C PHE A 103 6.48 -17.53 -9.33
N GLY A 104 5.30 -17.11 -8.93
CA GLY A 104 4.11 -17.97 -8.94
C GLY A 104 3.77 -18.53 -10.33
N THR A 105 3.62 -17.67 -11.31
CA THR A 105 3.37 -18.09 -12.69
C THR A 105 4.58 -18.75 -13.32
N ALA A 106 5.81 -18.35 -12.94
CA ALA A 106 7.05 -18.89 -13.49
C ALA A 106 7.22 -20.39 -13.20
N ILE A 107 6.76 -20.87 -12.06
CA ILE A 107 6.79 -22.30 -11.70
C ILE A 107 6.09 -23.16 -12.74
N VAL A 108 5.09 -22.62 -13.43
CA VAL A 108 4.29 -23.35 -14.43
C VAL A 108 4.81 -23.10 -15.85
N TRP A 109 4.97 -21.83 -16.26
CA TRP A 109 5.31 -21.54 -17.65
C TRP A 109 6.78 -21.81 -18.00
N VAL A 110 7.73 -21.71 -17.03
CA VAL A 110 9.14 -22.00 -17.32
C VAL A 110 9.38 -23.47 -17.68
N PRO A 111 8.89 -24.48 -16.92
CA PRO A 111 8.97 -25.87 -17.35
C PRO A 111 8.30 -26.13 -18.70
N ALA A 112 7.13 -25.52 -18.95
CA ALA A 112 6.43 -25.66 -20.22
C ALA A 112 7.26 -25.09 -21.39
N LEU A 113 7.91 -23.94 -21.20
CA LEU A 113 8.83 -23.35 -22.18
C LEU A 113 10.00 -24.28 -22.49
N ILE A 114 10.63 -24.86 -21.46
CA ILE A 114 11.74 -25.82 -21.63
C ILE A 114 11.28 -27.01 -22.46
N ILE A 115 10.10 -27.57 -22.19
CA ILE A 115 9.54 -28.70 -22.92
C ILE A 115 9.33 -28.34 -24.41
N LEU A 116 8.78 -27.13 -24.70
CA LEU A 116 8.58 -26.68 -26.09
C LEU A 116 9.90 -26.53 -26.84
N VAL A 117 10.92 -25.95 -26.18
CA VAL A 117 12.25 -25.86 -26.79
C VAL A 117 12.86 -27.21 -27.09
N LEU A 118 12.73 -28.20 -26.18
CA LEU A 118 13.23 -29.55 -26.39
C LEU A 118 12.47 -30.29 -27.50
N LYS A 119 11.20 -29.95 -27.73
CA LYS A 119 10.39 -30.50 -28.84
C LYS A 119 10.70 -29.81 -30.19
N GLY A 120 11.47 -28.72 -30.19
CA GLY A 120 11.75 -27.92 -31.38
C GLY A 120 10.65 -26.95 -31.77
N GLU A 121 9.65 -26.76 -30.91
CA GLU A 121 8.53 -25.84 -31.12
C GLU A 121 8.91 -24.40 -30.68
N PHE A 122 9.87 -23.81 -31.38
CA PHE A 122 10.44 -22.51 -31.01
C PHE A 122 9.40 -21.37 -31.07
N ALA A 123 8.43 -21.43 -32.00
CA ALA A 123 7.38 -20.40 -32.08
C ALA A 123 6.53 -20.36 -30.80
N GLY A 124 6.10 -21.52 -30.29
CA GLY A 124 5.38 -21.61 -29.02
C GLY A 124 6.21 -21.16 -27.83
N ALA A 125 7.50 -21.52 -27.80
CA ALA A 125 8.41 -21.09 -26.74
C ALA A 125 8.59 -19.55 -26.70
N VAL A 126 8.71 -18.89 -27.86
CA VAL A 126 8.80 -17.42 -27.94
C VAL A 126 7.49 -16.78 -27.47
N ILE A 127 6.33 -17.31 -27.87
CA ILE A 127 5.02 -16.81 -27.41
C ILE A 127 4.94 -16.86 -25.87
N LEU A 128 5.33 -17.99 -25.27
CA LEU A 128 5.35 -18.13 -23.82
C LEU A 128 6.29 -17.13 -23.16
N ALA A 129 7.51 -17.02 -23.65
CA ALA A 129 8.51 -16.10 -23.11
C ALA A 129 8.02 -14.64 -23.13
N VAL A 130 7.43 -14.20 -24.24
CA VAL A 130 6.95 -12.82 -24.43
C VAL A 130 5.70 -12.55 -23.58
N LEU A 131 4.69 -13.43 -23.65
CA LEU A 131 3.42 -13.19 -22.96
C LEU A 131 3.51 -13.50 -21.46
N CYS A 132 4.08 -14.64 -21.06
CA CYS A 132 4.17 -14.99 -19.66
C CYS A 132 5.35 -14.29 -18.96
N GLY A 133 6.54 -14.32 -19.54
CA GLY A 133 7.72 -13.68 -18.96
C GLY A 133 7.71 -12.15 -19.10
N GLY A 134 7.41 -11.64 -20.29
CA GLY A 134 7.40 -10.20 -20.59
C GLY A 134 6.15 -9.51 -20.03
N LEU A 135 4.97 -9.87 -20.53
CA LEU A 135 3.74 -9.15 -20.17
C LEU A 135 3.23 -9.52 -18.78
N ALA A 136 2.96 -10.81 -18.52
CA ALA A 136 2.41 -11.23 -17.25
C ALA A 136 3.38 -11.03 -16.08
N GLY A 137 4.68 -11.28 -16.27
CA GLY A 137 5.70 -11.09 -15.25
C GLY A 137 5.90 -9.65 -14.80
N ASN A 138 5.62 -8.67 -15.66
CA ASN A 138 5.72 -7.25 -15.31
C ASN A 138 4.43 -6.65 -14.75
N LEU A 139 3.30 -7.36 -14.83
CA LEU A 139 2.02 -6.89 -14.30
C LEU A 139 2.08 -6.60 -12.80
N ASP A 140 2.75 -7.43 -12.02
CA ASP A 140 2.92 -7.23 -10.58
C ASP A 140 3.59 -5.88 -10.26
N ASN A 141 4.65 -5.56 -10.99
CA ASN A 141 5.44 -4.35 -10.73
C ASN A 141 4.67 -3.06 -11.08
N VAL A 142 3.72 -3.14 -12.02
CA VAL A 142 2.95 -1.98 -12.49
C VAL A 142 1.61 -1.86 -11.79
N LEU A 143 0.88 -2.97 -11.66
CA LEU A 143 -0.48 -2.94 -11.14
C LEU A 143 -0.54 -2.95 -9.61
N ARG A 144 0.38 -3.66 -8.94
CA ARG A 144 0.36 -3.77 -7.48
C ARG A 144 0.43 -2.39 -6.79
N PRO A 145 1.40 -1.50 -7.08
CA PRO A 145 1.42 -0.17 -6.49
C PRO A 145 0.18 0.64 -6.84
N ARG A 146 -0.31 0.55 -8.08
CA ARG A 146 -1.49 1.31 -8.52
C ARG A 146 -2.79 0.85 -7.88
N LEU A 147 -2.95 -0.45 -7.64
CA LEU A 147 -4.17 -0.99 -7.03
C LEU A 147 -4.18 -0.79 -5.52
N VAL A 148 -3.04 -0.97 -4.86
CA VAL A 148 -2.91 -0.76 -3.41
C VAL A 148 -2.79 0.73 -3.08
N GLY A 149 -1.96 1.48 -3.81
CA GLY A 149 -1.69 2.90 -3.54
C GLY A 149 -2.91 3.81 -3.70
N LYS A 150 -3.75 3.60 -4.73
CA LYS A 150 -4.92 4.44 -4.98
C LYS A 150 -5.97 4.37 -3.87
N ASP A 151 -6.22 3.19 -3.33
CA ASP A 151 -7.24 2.99 -2.29
C ASP A 151 -6.74 3.39 -0.89
N THR A 152 -5.41 3.59 -0.72
CA THR A 152 -4.80 3.84 0.58
C THR A 152 -4.28 5.26 0.77
N GLU A 153 -4.37 6.11 -0.27
CA GLU A 153 -3.79 7.48 -0.28
C GLU A 153 -2.30 7.52 0.11
N MET A 154 -1.60 6.38 -0.08
CA MET A 154 -0.18 6.26 0.22
C MET A 154 0.65 6.46 -1.04
N HIS A 155 1.83 7.03 -0.88
CA HIS A 155 2.79 7.12 -1.97
C HIS A 155 3.28 5.72 -2.36
N ASP A 156 3.33 5.43 -3.66
CA ASP A 156 3.69 4.10 -4.21
C ASP A 156 5.00 3.53 -3.66
N LEU A 157 5.95 4.40 -3.27
CA LEU A 157 7.22 3.99 -2.66
C LEU A 157 7.04 3.26 -1.32
N PHE A 158 6.11 3.71 -0.47
CA PHE A 158 5.88 3.04 0.82
C PHE A 158 5.25 1.67 0.64
N VAL A 159 4.40 1.49 -0.37
CA VAL A 159 3.85 0.18 -0.74
C VAL A 159 4.97 -0.73 -1.22
N LEU A 160 5.87 -0.22 -2.06
CA LEU A 160 7.00 -0.98 -2.58
C LEU A 160 7.96 -1.39 -1.45
N PHE A 161 8.40 -0.44 -0.62
CA PHE A 161 9.31 -0.74 0.50
C PHE A 161 8.64 -1.64 1.55
N GLY A 162 7.37 -1.41 1.85
CA GLY A 162 6.59 -2.27 2.73
C GLY A 162 6.54 -3.71 2.21
N THR A 163 6.28 -3.88 0.92
CA THR A 163 6.24 -5.21 0.29
C THR A 163 7.61 -5.89 0.30
N LEU A 164 8.68 -5.19 -0.10
CA LEU A 164 10.05 -5.73 -0.11
C LEU A 164 10.54 -6.07 1.30
N GLY A 165 10.35 -5.16 2.25
CA GLY A 165 10.69 -5.39 3.66
C GLY A 165 9.87 -6.52 4.27
N GLY A 166 8.57 -6.57 3.96
CA GLY A 166 7.68 -7.64 4.38
C GLY A 166 8.13 -9.01 3.87
N ILE A 167 8.48 -9.12 2.58
CA ILE A 167 9.01 -10.37 2.00
C ILE A 167 10.30 -10.81 2.71
N SER A 168 11.20 -9.87 2.99
CA SER A 168 12.46 -10.16 3.67
C SER A 168 12.25 -10.71 5.10
N MET A 169 11.26 -10.20 5.84
CA MET A 169 10.99 -10.58 7.22
C MET A 169 10.03 -11.78 7.36
N PHE A 170 8.98 -11.82 6.56
CA PHE A 170 7.86 -12.77 6.68
C PHE A 170 7.76 -13.73 5.49
N GLY A 171 8.71 -13.67 4.55
CA GLY A 171 8.67 -14.47 3.33
C GLY A 171 7.42 -14.14 2.50
N LEU A 172 6.76 -15.16 2.00
CA LEU A 172 5.59 -15.05 1.12
C LEU A 172 4.43 -14.24 1.73
N LEU A 173 4.17 -14.42 3.02
CA LEU A 173 3.13 -13.69 3.74
C LEU A 173 3.43 -12.18 3.82
N GLY A 174 4.69 -11.80 3.74
CA GLY A 174 5.14 -10.40 3.77
C GLY A 174 4.59 -9.54 2.64
N ILE A 175 4.13 -10.14 1.55
CA ILE A 175 3.49 -9.42 0.43
C ILE A 175 2.19 -8.74 0.85
N ILE A 176 1.45 -9.38 1.75
CA ILE A 176 0.20 -8.85 2.28
C ILE A 176 0.48 -8.05 3.56
N ILE A 177 1.30 -8.60 4.46
CA ILE A 177 1.59 -8.00 5.76
C ILE A 177 2.44 -6.72 5.62
N GLY A 178 3.37 -6.69 4.67
CA GLY A 178 4.29 -5.56 4.46
C GLY A 178 3.59 -4.22 4.21
N PRO A 179 2.72 -4.09 3.20
CA PRO A 179 1.96 -2.87 2.97
C PRO A 179 1.08 -2.46 4.15
N ILE A 180 0.51 -3.43 4.88
CA ILE A 180 -0.31 -3.15 6.07
C ILE A 180 0.54 -2.53 7.18
N ILE A 181 1.71 -3.11 7.47
CA ILE A 181 2.64 -2.57 8.49
C ILE A 181 3.11 -1.17 8.08
N ALA A 182 3.47 -0.96 6.81
CA ALA A 182 3.89 0.34 6.30
C ALA A 182 2.78 1.40 6.47
N ALA A 183 1.53 1.05 6.15
CA ALA A 183 0.38 1.93 6.31
C ALA A 183 0.13 2.31 7.77
N LEU A 184 0.16 1.31 8.66
CA LEU A 184 -0.01 1.55 10.10
C LEU A 184 1.13 2.41 10.67
N PHE A 185 2.37 2.16 10.25
CA PHE A 185 3.52 2.95 10.65
C PHE A 185 3.36 4.42 10.26
N ILE A 186 2.99 4.71 9.01
CA ILE A 186 2.76 6.08 8.54
C ILE A 186 1.62 6.74 9.34
N THR A 187 0.52 6.01 9.56
CA THR A 187 -0.61 6.54 10.32
C THR A 187 -0.23 6.88 11.77
N ILE A 188 0.55 6.01 12.43
CA ILE A 188 1.08 6.27 13.78
C ILE A 188 2.00 7.49 13.77
N TRP A 189 2.87 7.61 12.74
CA TRP A 189 3.76 8.75 12.58
C TRP A 189 3.00 10.07 12.39
N GLU A 190 1.91 10.05 11.60
CA GLU A 190 1.03 11.22 11.44
C GLU A 190 0.31 11.59 12.74
N ILE A 191 -0.17 10.60 13.50
CA ILE A 191 -0.80 10.83 14.81
C ILE A 191 0.22 11.44 15.79
N TYR A 192 1.44 10.87 15.82
CA TYR A 192 2.53 11.39 16.64
C TYR A 192 2.90 12.81 16.26
N GLY A 193 3.05 13.11 14.97
CA GLY A 193 3.34 14.46 14.47
C GLY A 193 2.30 15.48 14.92
N LYS A 194 1.01 15.13 14.89
CA LYS A 194 -0.07 16.01 15.39
C LYS A 194 -0.08 16.15 16.91
N ALA A 195 0.17 15.07 17.64
CA ALA A 195 0.18 15.11 19.10
C ALA A 195 1.32 15.97 19.66
N PHE A 196 2.42 16.05 18.95
CA PHE A 196 3.63 16.79 19.33
C PHE A 196 3.86 18.05 18.50
N GLU A 197 2.87 18.51 17.74
CA GLU A 197 2.97 19.69 16.88
C GLU A 197 3.46 20.94 17.64
N ALA A 198 3.06 21.10 18.89
CA ALA A 198 3.50 22.21 19.76
C ALA A 198 4.98 22.13 20.18
N TYR A 199 5.61 20.95 20.08
CA TYR A 199 7.02 20.72 20.46
C TYR A 199 7.93 20.53 19.26
N LEU A 200 7.38 20.31 18.07
CA LEU A 200 8.15 20.21 16.84
C LEU A 200 8.50 21.61 16.35
N PRO A 201 9.77 21.89 15.97
CA PRO A 201 10.12 23.15 15.34
C PRO A 201 9.28 23.33 14.08
N ASP A 202 8.80 24.55 13.87
CA ASP A 202 8.03 24.92 12.67
C ASP A 202 8.95 24.80 11.44
N VAL A 203 9.17 23.59 11.01
CA VAL A 203 9.75 23.28 9.72
C VAL A 203 8.65 23.58 8.70
N GLY A 204 8.62 24.84 8.25
CA GLY A 204 7.72 25.25 7.18
C GLY A 204 7.67 24.19 6.08
N PRO A 205 6.58 24.04 5.34
CA PRO A 205 6.29 22.87 4.52
C PRO A 205 7.42 22.62 3.52
N LEU A 206 8.33 21.72 3.91
CA LEU A 206 9.42 21.23 3.04
C LEU A 206 8.86 20.52 1.79
N PHE A 207 7.56 20.19 1.84
CA PHE A 207 6.82 19.58 0.73
C PHE A 207 5.48 20.30 0.59
N ALA A 208 5.49 21.51 0.02
CA ALA A 208 4.27 22.10 -0.50
C ALA A 208 3.78 21.21 -1.65
N THR A 209 2.53 20.77 -1.57
CA THR A 209 1.84 19.83 -2.48
C THR A 209 1.79 20.30 -3.95
N ASN A 210 2.38 21.42 -4.29
CA ASN A 210 2.46 22.02 -5.63
C ASN A 210 3.91 22.29 -6.03
N GLY A 211 4.72 21.25 -6.23
CA GLY A 211 5.90 21.26 -7.12
C GLY A 211 6.84 22.50 -7.20
N SER A 212 6.71 23.49 -6.35
CA SER A 212 7.59 24.63 -6.26
C SER A 212 8.39 24.55 -4.96
N LEU A 213 9.64 24.17 -5.10
CA LEU A 213 10.66 24.41 -4.09
C LEU A 213 10.71 25.90 -3.82
N ARG A 214 10.10 26.37 -2.71
CA ARG A 214 10.45 27.70 -2.21
C ARG A 214 11.85 27.59 -1.63
N THR A 215 12.81 28.17 -2.34
CA THR A 215 14.13 28.47 -1.81
C THR A 215 13.99 29.32 -0.56
N PRO A 216 14.78 29.06 0.52
CA PRO A 216 14.76 29.88 1.74
C PRO A 216 15.59 31.15 1.53
N ALA A 217 15.15 32.03 0.63
CA ALA A 217 15.79 33.28 0.36
C ALA A 217 14.76 34.31 -0.16
N GLU A 218 13.82 34.63 0.70
CA GLU A 218 13.13 35.93 0.66
C GLU A 218 12.66 36.23 2.07
N THR A 219 13.62 36.45 2.95
CA THR A 219 13.41 37.28 4.13
C THR A 219 13.30 38.67 3.57
N GLU A 220 12.08 39.15 3.43
CA GLU A 220 11.78 40.54 3.11
C GLU A 220 12.52 41.43 4.11
N PRO A 221 13.36 42.38 3.67
CA PRO A 221 14.04 43.28 4.59
C PRO A 221 13.00 44.16 5.28
N ALA A 222 13.10 44.21 6.61
CA ALA A 222 12.28 45.09 7.42
C ALA A 222 12.29 46.53 6.85
N PRO A 223 11.12 47.20 6.77
CA PRO A 223 11.07 48.61 6.31
C PRO A 223 11.92 49.50 7.23
N PRO A 224 12.66 50.46 6.67
CA PRO A 224 13.51 51.34 7.47
C PRO A 224 12.66 52.19 8.41
N ALA A 225 13.10 52.27 9.65
CA ALA A 225 12.54 53.18 10.66
C ALA A 225 12.88 54.63 10.27
N ASP A 226 11.97 55.26 9.56
CA ASP A 226 12.07 56.73 9.36
C ASP A 226 11.51 57.45 10.55
N GLY A 227 12.39 58.28 11.10
CA GLY A 227 12.13 59.20 12.17
C GLY A 227 11.09 60.24 11.77
N GLN A 228 10.15 60.47 12.63
CA GLN A 228 9.27 61.61 12.54
C GLN A 228 9.59 62.60 13.63
N THR A 229 10.14 63.69 13.17
CA THR A 229 10.01 65.00 13.84
C THR A 229 8.93 65.83 13.12
N GLY A 230 8.07 66.52 13.85
CA GLY A 230 7.31 67.63 13.31
C GLY A 230 5.85 67.74 13.77
N GLU A 231 5.63 68.54 14.61
CA GLU A 231 4.62 69.26 15.38
C GLU A 231 3.39 69.79 14.59
N PRO A 232 2.48 70.50 15.26
CA PRO A 232 1.02 70.30 15.16
C PRO A 232 0.31 71.57 14.60
N GLU A 233 -0.90 71.35 14.10
CA GLU A 233 -1.91 72.42 13.95
C GLU A 233 -3.23 71.69 13.70
N GLY A 234 -4.28 71.83 14.51
CA GLY A 234 -5.00 73.06 14.93
C GLY A 234 -6.33 73.05 14.20
N ASN A 235 -7.38 72.95 14.96
CA ASN A 235 -8.65 73.62 14.77
C ASN A 235 -9.94 72.81 14.57
N GLY A 236 -10.80 72.90 15.56
CA GLY A 236 -12.17 73.37 15.42
C GLY A 236 -13.33 72.40 15.33
N ARG A 237 -13.86 71.99 16.50
CA ARG A 237 -15.29 72.11 16.90
C ARG A 237 -16.42 71.66 15.90
N PRO A 238 -17.65 71.43 16.41
CA PRO A 238 -18.17 70.74 17.63
C PRO A 238 -19.36 69.82 17.37
N ASP A 239 -19.74 69.06 18.42
CA ASP A 239 -21.10 68.65 18.83
C ASP A 239 -22.09 68.01 17.83
N GLU A 240 -22.38 66.75 18.11
CA GLU A 240 -23.78 66.30 18.03
C GLU A 240 -23.99 65.06 18.93
N PRO A 241 -25.14 64.97 19.65
CA PRO A 241 -25.41 64.01 20.67
C PRO A 241 -26.03 62.68 20.07
N PRO A 242 -26.09 61.61 20.86
CA PRO A 242 -26.60 60.29 20.39
C PRO A 242 -28.12 60.26 20.42
N PRO A 243 -28.76 59.47 19.51
CA PRO A 243 -30.16 59.10 19.67
C PRO A 243 -30.32 57.83 20.47
N GLU A 244 -31.33 57.90 21.33
CA GLU A 244 -31.91 56.89 22.18
C GLU A 244 -32.47 55.70 21.41
N ALA A 245 -32.49 54.59 22.14
CA ALA A 245 -33.27 53.37 21.79
C ALA A 245 -34.81 53.57 21.80
N PRO A 246 -35.56 52.69 21.20
CA PRO A 246 -36.31 51.74 22.04
C PRO A 246 -35.97 50.26 21.78
#